data_778ef2efa4cdcf3f5a2e309a1429178c
#
_entry.id   778ef2efa4cdcf3f5a2e309a1429178c
#
_cell.length_a   1.000
_cell.length_b   1.000
_cell.length_c   1.000
_cell.angle_alpha   90.00
_cell.angle_beta   90.00
_cell.angle_gamma   90.00
#
_symmetry.space_group_name_H-M   'P 1'
#
loop_
_entity.id
_entity.type
_entity.pdbx_description
1 polymer ?
#
loop_
_entity_poly.entity_id
_entity_poly.type
_entity_poly.pdbx_seq_one_letter_code
_entity_poly.pdbx_strand_id
1 'polypeptide(L)'
;MSFISNRLPQANGLSSGTERVLWQRSGLQFVSVTLDDGTVITELPDLQLTHLTYRFEETTSETATLPWRNAPRNWDEATTPYQAAILLVRESTVLWGGIVVKRERVMRGDGLTLTLATVEHYLDNVYVQDHTYTNRDQCEIVKDLVTSTLENHRFNLVVETSPSSIKRDRTYKAESDKTLLSVLQELANVLNGPEWCTSWRAINDGHYKPVMTVADRIGSTTPSTTFDESVMTTFNLLEDYTNGYGANAVMAVSTADAGDRPQSDWMIADQPHRPRIEYVFQPSTSIKYKSTLNEHAKSSLLQMQNGTQTITMGLSLLSAPMVYEEWKPGDLISWTVEEDGEHFPYHDHGTARIIGYEIDLSQAWTITPTLQQEDDNDEQIQVQSR
;
A
#
# COMPACT_ATOMS: atom_id res chain seq x y z
N MET A 1 32.90 2.81 -5.23
CA MET A 1 33.40 1.59 -4.54
C MET A 1 32.26 1.13 -3.66
N SER A 2 31.69 -0.04 -3.96
CA SER A 2 30.58 -0.58 -3.18
C SER A 2 31.07 -0.91 -1.77
N PHE A 3 30.59 -0.21 -0.75
CA PHE A 3 30.84 -0.51 0.66
C PHE A 3 29.96 -1.64 1.20
N ILE A 4 29.16 -2.24 0.33
CA ILE A 4 28.33 -3.38 0.69
C ILE A 4 29.27 -4.59 0.66
N SER A 5 29.74 -5.01 1.82
CA SER A 5 30.59 -6.19 1.92
C SER A 5 29.74 -7.41 1.60
N ASN A 6 30.17 -8.24 0.68
CA ASN A 6 29.60 -9.57 0.40
C ASN A 6 29.82 -10.55 1.58
N ARG A 7 29.57 -10.11 2.82
CA ARG A 7 29.57 -10.98 3.98
C ARG A 7 28.28 -11.75 3.98
N LEU A 8 28.39 -12.97 3.52
CA LEU A 8 27.32 -13.96 3.64
C LEU A 8 26.85 -14.06 5.10
N PRO A 9 25.52 -14.12 5.35
CA PRO A 9 24.99 -14.41 6.67
C PRO A 9 25.71 -15.63 7.28
N GLN A 10 26.26 -15.46 8.48
CA GLN A 10 26.91 -16.58 9.13
C GLN A 10 25.85 -17.59 9.58
N ALA A 11 26.10 -18.86 9.33
CA ALA A 11 25.16 -19.99 9.31
C ALA A 11 24.37 -20.30 10.60
N ASN A 12 24.46 -19.48 11.63
CA ASN A 12 24.01 -19.84 12.98
C ASN A 12 22.65 -19.26 13.39
N GLY A 13 22.00 -18.47 12.54
CA GLY A 13 20.65 -17.92 12.80
C GLY A 13 19.57 -18.53 11.92
N LEU A 14 19.94 -19.14 10.79
CA LEU A 14 18.99 -19.73 9.85
C LEU A 14 18.68 -21.18 10.25
N SER A 15 17.39 -21.51 10.34
CA SER A 15 16.89 -22.78 10.86
C SER A 15 17.14 -23.97 9.94
N SER A 16 17.46 -23.73 8.65
CA SER A 16 17.74 -24.79 7.68
C SER A 16 18.81 -24.40 6.65
N GLY A 17 19.47 -25.41 6.09
CA GLY A 17 20.41 -25.21 4.97
C GLY A 17 19.73 -24.61 3.73
N THR A 18 18.45 -24.84 3.56
CA THR A 18 17.64 -24.32 2.45
C THR A 18 17.46 -22.81 2.53
N GLU A 19 17.09 -22.26 3.69
CA GLU A 19 16.93 -20.82 3.90
C GLU A 19 18.23 -20.06 3.60
N ARG A 20 19.35 -20.58 4.04
CA ARG A 20 20.65 -19.99 3.75
C ARG A 20 20.95 -19.92 2.25
N VAL A 21 20.61 -20.94 1.48
CA VAL A 21 20.77 -20.95 0.03
C VAL A 21 19.86 -19.93 -0.62
N LEU A 22 18.63 -19.76 -0.13
CA LEU A 22 17.69 -18.77 -0.65
C LEU A 22 18.18 -17.34 -0.41
N TRP A 23 18.67 -17.02 0.80
CA TRP A 23 19.30 -15.73 1.08
C TRP A 23 20.49 -15.43 0.16
N GLN A 24 21.34 -16.40 -0.06
CA GLN A 24 22.50 -16.25 -0.95
C GLN A 24 22.10 -15.99 -2.42
N ARG A 25 21.03 -16.66 -2.87
CA ARG A 25 20.54 -16.53 -4.26
C ARG A 25 19.74 -15.27 -4.50
N SER A 26 19.02 -14.78 -3.49
CA SER A 26 18.16 -13.60 -3.62
C SER A 26 18.96 -12.29 -3.69
N GLY A 27 20.17 -12.26 -3.12
CA GLY A 27 20.94 -11.01 -2.97
C GLY A 27 20.34 -10.03 -1.96
N LEU A 28 19.34 -10.46 -1.17
CA LEU A 28 18.68 -9.65 -0.17
C LEU A 28 19.54 -9.48 1.08
N GLN A 29 19.46 -8.33 1.72
CA GLN A 29 20.11 -8.04 2.99
C GLN A 29 19.34 -7.00 3.80
N PHE A 30 19.41 -7.10 5.13
CA PHE A 30 18.92 -6.07 6.02
C PHE A 30 20.03 -5.10 6.39
N VAL A 31 19.74 -3.80 6.27
CA VAL A 31 20.66 -2.71 6.58
C VAL A 31 19.98 -1.76 7.56
N SER A 32 20.69 -1.37 8.62
CA SER A 32 20.25 -0.29 9.50
C SER A 32 20.88 1.02 9.07
N VAL A 33 20.06 2.08 9.05
CA VAL A 33 20.47 3.44 8.67
C VAL A 33 20.01 4.45 9.72
N THR A 34 20.71 5.58 9.81
CA THR A 34 20.28 6.71 10.63
C THR A 34 19.03 7.36 10.04
N LEU A 35 18.14 7.86 10.88
CA LEU A 35 16.89 8.46 10.44
C LEU A 35 17.05 9.93 9.99
N ASP A 36 18.05 10.62 10.47
CA ASP A 36 18.29 12.05 10.22
C ASP A 36 18.99 12.30 8.87
N ASP A 37 20.02 11.53 8.52
CA ASP A 37 20.76 11.73 7.27
C ASP A 37 20.79 10.52 6.33
N GLY A 38 20.35 9.34 6.80
CA GLY A 38 20.27 8.10 6.03
C GLY A 38 21.61 7.37 5.90
N THR A 39 22.59 7.69 6.76
CA THR A 39 23.90 7.00 6.77
C THR A 39 23.73 5.55 7.23
N VAL A 40 24.40 4.62 6.54
CA VAL A 40 24.42 3.21 6.96
C VAL A 40 25.15 3.06 8.30
N ILE A 41 24.45 2.50 9.28
CA ILE A 41 25.01 2.18 10.60
C ILE A 41 25.69 0.81 10.53
N THR A 42 24.97 -0.22 10.07
CA THR A 42 25.49 -1.58 9.95
C THR A 42 24.56 -2.48 9.14
N GLU A 43 25.09 -3.58 8.65
CA GLU A 43 24.31 -4.72 8.15
C GLU A 43 23.77 -5.56 9.32
N LEU A 44 22.58 -6.14 9.16
CA LEU A 44 21.90 -6.99 10.14
C LEU A 44 21.61 -8.39 9.56
N PRO A 45 22.65 -9.20 9.28
CA PRO A 45 22.49 -10.45 8.54
C PRO A 45 21.68 -11.52 9.28
N ASP A 46 21.58 -11.44 10.60
CA ASP A 46 20.84 -12.38 11.44
C ASP A 46 19.51 -11.82 11.95
N LEU A 47 19.05 -10.69 11.41
CA LEU A 47 17.74 -10.13 11.75
C LEU A 47 16.65 -11.08 11.27
N GLN A 48 15.80 -11.50 12.19
CA GLN A 48 14.63 -12.34 11.92
C GLN A 48 13.41 -11.43 11.71
N LEU A 49 13.16 -11.10 10.46
CA LEU A 49 12.02 -10.34 9.99
C LEU A 49 11.48 -11.07 8.77
N THR A 50 10.34 -11.73 8.92
CA THR A 50 9.83 -12.69 7.94
C THR A 50 8.67 -12.16 7.12
N HIS A 51 7.94 -11.19 7.63
CA HIS A 51 6.82 -10.57 6.94
C HIS A 51 7.07 -9.06 6.86
N LEU A 52 6.85 -8.48 5.68
CA LEU A 52 7.01 -7.07 5.43
C LEU A 52 5.84 -6.61 4.56
N THR A 53 5.06 -5.67 5.08
CA THR A 53 3.87 -5.16 4.41
C THR A 53 4.06 -3.69 4.06
N TYR A 54 3.64 -3.31 2.86
CA TYR A 54 3.52 -1.93 2.42
C TYR A 54 2.18 -1.70 1.73
N ARG A 55 1.52 -0.58 2.04
CA ARG A 55 0.27 -0.13 1.43
C ARG A 55 0.28 1.37 1.22
N PHE A 56 -0.40 1.82 0.17
CA PHE A 56 -0.59 3.25 -0.08
C PHE A 56 -1.30 3.92 1.09
N GLU A 57 -0.78 5.08 1.50
CA GLU A 57 -1.44 6.00 2.44
C GLU A 57 -1.80 5.39 3.81
N GLU A 58 -1.30 4.19 4.09
CA GLU A 58 -1.59 3.45 5.32
C GLU A 58 -0.31 3.16 6.11
N THR A 59 -0.42 3.24 7.43
CA THR A 59 0.63 2.79 8.34
C THR A 59 0.62 1.27 8.44
N THR A 60 1.77 0.65 8.17
CA THR A 60 2.01 -0.77 8.48
C THR A 60 3.12 -0.93 9.49
N SER A 61 3.10 -2.02 10.25
CA SER A 61 4.13 -2.31 11.24
C SER A 61 4.43 -3.79 11.35
N GLU A 62 5.71 -4.11 11.50
CA GLU A 62 6.23 -5.46 11.55
C GLU A 62 7.05 -5.71 12.81
N THR A 63 7.10 -6.97 13.22
CA THR A 63 7.91 -7.39 14.37
C THR A 63 9.14 -8.15 13.90
N ALA A 64 10.30 -7.72 14.37
CA ALA A 64 11.58 -8.35 14.10
C ALA A 64 12.26 -8.81 15.38
N THR A 65 13.11 -9.84 15.29
CA THR A 65 13.99 -10.26 16.38
C THR A 65 15.44 -10.21 15.93
N LEU A 66 16.29 -9.56 16.70
CA LEU A 66 17.74 -9.57 16.52
C LEU A 66 18.35 -10.44 17.62
N PRO A 67 18.83 -11.68 17.30
CA PRO A 67 19.43 -12.57 18.29
C PRO A 67 20.70 -11.99 18.90
N TRP A 68 20.83 -12.06 20.23
CA TRP A 68 22.02 -11.56 20.96
C TRP A 68 23.33 -12.20 20.49
N ARG A 69 23.27 -13.47 20.12
CA ARG A 69 24.43 -14.25 19.75
C ARG A 69 25.22 -13.64 18.59
N ASN A 70 24.50 -13.03 17.65
CA ASN A 70 25.05 -12.50 16.40
C ASN A 70 24.77 -11.00 16.24
N ALA A 71 24.35 -10.35 17.28
CA ALA A 71 24.12 -8.90 17.23
C ALA A 71 25.44 -8.16 16.92
N PRO A 72 25.45 -7.20 16.00
CA PRO A 72 26.63 -6.41 15.71
C PRO A 72 27.06 -5.60 16.92
N ARG A 73 28.33 -5.18 16.98
CA ARG A 73 28.84 -4.42 18.14
C ARG A 73 28.08 -3.10 18.38
N ASN A 74 27.62 -2.48 17.33
CA ASN A 74 26.84 -1.23 17.33
C ASN A 74 25.31 -1.47 17.27
N TRP A 75 24.86 -2.65 17.75
CA TRP A 75 23.45 -3.02 17.76
C TRP A 75 22.56 -1.98 18.47
N ASP A 76 23.08 -1.31 19.49
CA ASP A 76 22.34 -0.30 20.24
C ASP A 76 21.98 0.89 19.35
N GLU A 77 22.97 1.45 18.66
CA GLU A 77 22.77 2.51 17.67
C GLU A 77 21.87 2.05 16.51
N ALA A 78 22.14 0.86 15.98
CA ALA A 78 21.42 0.28 14.85
C ALA A 78 19.92 -0.01 15.11
N THR A 79 19.50 0.00 16.38
CA THR A 79 18.12 -0.35 16.77
C THR A 79 17.50 0.65 17.72
N THR A 80 18.07 1.85 17.87
CA THR A 80 17.51 2.87 18.76
C THR A 80 16.22 3.44 18.16
N PRO A 81 15.09 3.39 18.91
CA PRO A 81 13.81 3.89 18.44
C PRO A 81 13.88 5.36 18.00
N TYR A 82 13.25 5.67 16.87
CA TYR A 82 13.20 6.98 16.22
C TYR A 82 14.57 7.61 15.90
N GLN A 83 15.64 6.80 15.91
CA GLN A 83 16.97 7.20 15.46
C GLN A 83 17.48 6.32 14.31
N ALA A 84 16.92 5.11 14.19
CA ALA A 84 17.28 4.15 13.16
C ALA A 84 16.08 3.70 12.38
N ALA A 85 16.30 3.37 11.09
CA ALA A 85 15.40 2.61 10.24
C ALA A 85 16.11 1.34 9.76
N ILE A 86 15.33 0.29 9.51
CA ILE A 86 15.83 -0.97 8.97
C ILE A 86 15.24 -1.15 7.57
N LEU A 87 16.13 -1.38 6.60
CA LEU A 87 15.79 -1.49 5.19
C LEU A 87 16.07 -2.92 4.70
N LEU A 88 15.17 -3.48 3.89
CA LEU A 88 15.43 -4.65 3.06
C LEU A 88 15.95 -4.18 1.72
N VAL A 89 17.19 -4.53 1.40
CA VAL A 89 17.90 -4.05 0.21
C VAL A 89 18.32 -5.23 -0.65
N ARG A 90 18.19 -5.08 -1.97
CA ARG A 90 18.76 -5.95 -2.99
C ARG A 90 19.70 -5.10 -3.86
N GLU A 91 20.99 -5.39 -3.82
CA GLU A 91 22.02 -4.56 -4.49
C GLU A 91 21.94 -3.08 -4.05
N SER A 92 21.35 -2.21 -4.86
CA SER A 92 21.12 -0.79 -4.55
C SER A 92 19.64 -0.43 -4.40
N THR A 93 18.74 -1.36 -4.67
CA THR A 93 17.29 -1.14 -4.61
C THR A 93 16.77 -1.46 -3.21
N VAL A 94 16.02 -0.54 -2.64
CA VAL A 94 15.33 -0.77 -1.36
C VAL A 94 13.94 -1.32 -1.64
N LEU A 95 13.70 -2.55 -1.21
CA LEU A 95 12.42 -3.22 -1.41
C LEU A 95 11.41 -2.87 -0.33
N TRP A 96 11.85 -2.60 0.89
CA TRP A 96 11.02 -2.21 2.02
C TRP A 96 11.87 -1.47 3.07
N GLY A 97 11.23 -0.60 3.86
CA GLY A 97 11.91 0.08 4.97
C GLY A 97 10.96 0.45 6.10
N GLY A 98 11.40 0.21 7.32
CA GLY A 98 10.65 0.53 8.55
C GLY A 98 11.49 1.27 9.56
N ILE A 99 10.91 2.31 10.17
CA ILE A 99 11.47 3.05 11.30
C ILE A 99 11.38 2.16 12.54
N VAL A 100 12.44 2.06 13.32
CA VAL A 100 12.39 1.40 14.63
C VAL A 100 11.56 2.27 15.57
N VAL A 101 10.37 1.81 15.94
CA VAL A 101 9.47 2.56 16.83
C VAL A 101 9.41 2.00 18.23
N LYS A 102 9.71 0.71 18.41
CA LYS A 102 9.75 0.05 19.71
C LYS A 102 10.91 -0.94 19.76
N ARG A 103 11.51 -1.05 20.95
CA ARG A 103 12.59 -1.99 21.24
C ARG A 103 12.40 -2.60 22.61
N GLU A 104 12.34 -3.92 22.68
CA GLU A 104 12.16 -4.65 23.93
C GLU A 104 13.34 -5.58 24.22
N ARG A 105 13.82 -5.53 25.43
CA ARG A 105 14.91 -6.37 25.96
C ARG A 105 14.41 -7.12 27.17
N VAL A 106 14.43 -8.45 27.09
CA VAL A 106 14.01 -9.30 28.21
C VAL A 106 15.25 -9.90 28.88
N MET A 107 15.31 -9.84 30.21
CA MET A 107 16.41 -10.47 30.97
C MET A 107 16.43 -11.99 30.67
N ARG A 108 17.58 -12.50 30.25
CA ARG A 108 17.78 -13.91 29.81
C ARG A 108 16.98 -14.28 28.56
N GLY A 109 16.48 -13.30 27.81
CA GLY A 109 15.91 -13.54 26.47
C GLY A 109 16.99 -13.79 25.43
N ASP A 110 16.63 -14.48 24.36
CA ASP A 110 17.57 -14.90 23.31
C ASP A 110 17.92 -13.79 22.32
N GLY A 111 17.18 -12.66 22.33
CA GLY A 111 17.36 -11.57 21.40
C GLY A 111 16.65 -10.29 21.81
N LEU A 112 16.75 -9.32 20.93
CA LEU A 112 16.12 -8.02 20.97
C LEU A 112 14.87 -8.05 20.10
N THR A 113 13.71 -7.76 20.65
CA THR A 113 12.47 -7.61 19.86
C THR A 113 12.28 -6.17 19.42
N LEU A 114 12.05 -5.95 18.15
CA LEU A 114 11.83 -4.66 17.52
C LEU A 114 10.42 -4.58 16.94
N THR A 115 9.82 -3.39 17.00
CA THR A 115 8.67 -3.05 16.14
C THR A 115 9.16 -2.01 15.14
N LEU A 116 8.94 -2.31 13.88
CA LEU A 116 9.29 -1.47 12.73
C LEU A 116 8.00 -0.96 12.11
N ALA A 117 7.91 0.32 11.82
CA ALA A 117 6.74 0.91 11.18
C ALA A 117 7.14 1.71 9.93
N THR A 118 6.28 1.75 8.92
CA THR A 118 6.51 2.54 7.71
C THR A 118 6.55 4.04 8.00
N VAL A 119 6.96 4.82 7.02
CA VAL A 119 7.13 6.29 7.14
C VAL A 119 5.84 6.97 7.59
N GLU A 120 4.69 6.45 7.17
CA GLU A 120 3.36 6.94 7.50
C GLU A 120 3.11 7.00 9.01
N HIS A 121 3.69 6.06 9.76
CA HIS A 121 3.61 6.10 11.23
C HIS A 121 4.24 7.37 11.80
N TYR A 122 5.36 7.83 11.24
CA TYR A 122 5.98 9.09 11.69
C TYR A 122 5.10 10.30 11.34
N LEU A 123 4.48 10.31 10.15
CA LEU A 123 3.57 11.37 9.73
C LEU A 123 2.33 11.48 10.63
N ASP A 124 1.92 10.38 11.29
CA ASP A 124 0.83 10.37 12.26
C ASP A 124 1.24 10.89 13.66
N ASN A 125 2.53 11.15 13.86
CA ASN A 125 3.06 11.67 15.12
C ASN A 125 3.51 13.15 15.03
N VAL A 126 3.22 13.83 13.93
CA VAL A 126 3.52 15.26 13.74
C VAL A 126 2.25 16.03 13.38
N TYR A 127 2.12 17.23 13.96
CA TYR A 127 0.89 18.04 13.86
C TYR A 127 1.06 19.21 12.92
N VAL A 128 0.04 19.42 12.07
CA VAL A 128 0.02 20.51 11.10
C VAL A 128 -0.28 21.84 11.77
N GLN A 129 0.45 22.89 11.39
CA GLN A 129 0.24 24.25 11.84
C GLN A 129 -0.77 24.98 10.92
N ASP A 130 -0.97 26.30 11.15
CA ASP A 130 -1.87 27.12 10.33
C ASP A 130 -1.38 27.23 8.90
N HIS A 131 -2.18 26.75 7.95
CA HIS A 131 -1.96 26.91 6.51
C HIS A 131 -3.25 27.33 5.82
N THR A 132 -3.13 28.20 4.84
CA THR A 132 -4.25 28.59 3.96
C THR A 132 -3.79 28.61 2.51
N TYR A 133 -4.48 27.86 1.67
CA TYR A 133 -4.23 27.75 0.24
C TYR A 133 -5.46 28.23 -0.51
N THR A 134 -5.24 29.04 -1.54
CA THR A 134 -6.30 29.51 -2.42
C THR A 134 -5.89 29.27 -3.87
N ASN A 135 -6.74 28.55 -4.61
CA ASN A 135 -6.55 28.23 -6.03
C ASN A 135 -5.15 27.63 -6.31
N ARG A 136 -4.66 26.77 -5.41
CA ARG A 136 -3.32 26.18 -5.51
C ARG A 136 -3.40 24.75 -6.03
N ASP A 137 -2.42 24.34 -6.83
CA ASP A 137 -2.19 22.96 -7.28
C ASP A 137 -2.23 22.00 -6.09
N GLN A 138 -3.04 20.94 -6.18
CA GLN A 138 -3.24 19.99 -5.07
C GLN A 138 -1.96 19.22 -4.70
N CYS A 139 -1.10 18.87 -5.65
CA CYS A 139 0.17 18.20 -5.39
C CYS A 139 1.17 19.15 -4.70
N GLU A 140 1.16 20.42 -5.08
CA GLU A 140 1.97 21.45 -4.40
C GLU A 140 1.45 21.77 -2.99
N ILE A 141 0.14 21.61 -2.71
CA ILE A 141 -0.39 21.68 -1.34
C ILE A 141 0.21 20.56 -0.48
N VAL A 142 0.22 19.31 -0.97
CA VAL A 142 0.82 18.18 -0.25
C VAL A 142 2.30 18.45 0.03
N LYS A 143 3.06 18.85 -0.98
CA LYS A 143 4.49 19.15 -0.84
C LYS A 143 4.75 20.21 0.23
N ASP A 144 4.01 21.32 0.17
CA ASP A 144 4.16 22.43 1.10
C ASP A 144 3.81 22.02 2.54
N LEU A 145 2.70 21.29 2.73
CA LEU A 145 2.31 20.74 4.03
C LEU A 145 3.40 19.84 4.62
N VAL A 146 3.92 18.91 3.84
CA VAL A 146 4.96 17.98 4.32
C VAL A 146 6.24 18.72 4.61
N THR A 147 6.72 19.55 3.69
CA THR A 147 8.02 20.24 3.86
C THR A 147 8.00 21.25 5.00
N SER A 148 6.94 22.06 5.10
CA SER A 148 6.82 23.06 6.17
C SER A 148 6.61 22.42 7.54
N THR A 149 5.80 21.35 7.62
CA THR A 149 5.58 20.64 8.88
C THR A 149 6.86 19.98 9.37
N LEU A 150 7.67 19.40 8.47
CA LEU A 150 8.87 18.65 8.84
C LEU A 150 10.16 19.50 8.91
N GLU A 151 10.12 20.79 8.60
CA GLU A 151 11.30 21.67 8.48
C GLU A 151 12.26 21.57 9.68
N ASN A 152 11.75 21.44 10.89
CA ASN A 152 12.57 21.38 12.13
C ASN A 152 12.57 20.01 12.83
N HIS A 153 12.10 18.95 12.15
CA HIS A 153 11.89 17.65 12.78
C HIS A 153 13.06 16.67 12.64
N ARG A 154 14.16 17.07 12.00
CA ARG A 154 15.32 16.19 11.73
C ARG A 154 14.93 14.86 11.04
N PHE A 155 13.87 14.90 10.23
CA PHE A 155 13.40 13.79 9.41
C PHE A 155 13.49 14.20 7.96
N ASN A 156 14.44 13.62 7.24
CA ASN A 156 14.83 14.08 5.90
C ASN A 156 13.98 13.39 4.81
N LEU A 157 12.67 13.59 4.84
CA LEU A 157 11.75 13.10 3.83
C LEU A 157 11.84 13.99 2.57
N VAL A 158 12.20 13.37 1.44
CA VAL A 158 12.21 14.04 0.14
C VAL A 158 10.81 13.97 -0.48
N VAL A 159 10.27 15.09 -0.95
CA VAL A 159 8.95 15.13 -1.58
C VAL A 159 9.10 15.44 -3.07
N GLU A 160 8.72 14.48 -3.90
CA GLU A 160 8.69 14.58 -5.36
C GLU A 160 7.25 14.73 -5.84
N THR A 161 6.95 15.79 -6.59
CA THR A 161 5.59 16.07 -7.08
C THR A 161 5.55 16.11 -8.60
N SER A 162 4.46 15.61 -9.17
CA SER A 162 4.06 15.90 -10.54
C SER A 162 3.06 17.06 -10.55
N PRO A 163 3.15 18.00 -11.52
CA PRO A 163 2.18 19.10 -11.62
C PRO A 163 0.76 18.58 -11.83
N SER A 164 -0.21 19.15 -11.10
CA SER A 164 -1.64 18.86 -11.24
C SER A 164 -2.35 20.02 -11.91
N SER A 165 -3.32 19.72 -12.77
CA SER A 165 -4.26 20.72 -13.29
C SER A 165 -5.36 21.07 -12.29
N ILE A 166 -5.54 20.23 -11.25
CA ILE A 166 -6.59 20.39 -10.24
C ILE A 166 -6.12 21.34 -9.16
N LYS A 167 -6.89 22.40 -8.96
CA LYS A 167 -6.61 23.41 -7.95
C LYS A 167 -7.64 23.37 -6.84
N ARG A 168 -7.15 23.62 -5.61
CA ARG A 168 -8.00 23.54 -4.42
C ARG A 168 -7.80 24.73 -3.49
N ASP A 169 -8.88 25.05 -2.79
CA ASP A 169 -8.87 25.91 -1.61
C ASP A 169 -8.85 25.01 -0.38
N ARG A 170 -7.90 25.22 0.53
CA ARG A 170 -7.77 24.46 1.75
C ARG A 170 -7.31 25.34 2.90
N THR A 171 -7.87 25.13 4.07
CA THR A 171 -7.45 25.80 5.30
C THR A 171 -7.28 24.77 6.40
N TYR A 172 -6.12 24.74 6.98
CA TYR A 172 -5.76 23.90 8.12
C TYR A 172 -5.44 24.81 9.29
N LYS A 173 -5.88 24.44 10.49
CA LYS A 173 -5.70 25.20 11.72
C LYS A 173 -5.01 24.36 12.76
N ALA A 174 -3.99 24.92 13.42
CA ALA A 174 -3.27 24.28 14.51
C ALA A 174 -4.21 23.82 15.63
N GLU A 175 -5.25 24.60 15.94
CA GLU A 175 -6.27 24.31 16.95
C GLU A 175 -7.14 23.08 16.64
N SER A 176 -7.03 22.52 15.44
CA SER A 176 -7.74 21.28 15.04
C SER A 176 -7.01 20.02 15.49
N ASP A 177 -5.79 20.12 15.99
CA ASP A 177 -4.95 19.02 16.45
C ASP A 177 -4.84 17.86 15.46
N LYS A 178 -4.79 18.19 14.14
CA LYS A 178 -4.70 17.19 13.07
C LYS A 178 -3.27 16.79 12.83
N THR A 179 -3.05 15.48 12.73
CA THR A 179 -1.75 14.93 12.30
C THR A 179 -1.52 15.16 10.81
N LEU A 180 -0.25 15.19 10.40
CA LEU A 180 0.10 15.32 8.98
C LEU A 180 -0.51 14.17 8.16
N LEU A 181 -0.43 12.93 8.66
CA LEU A 181 -1.05 11.77 8.01
C LEU A 181 -2.55 11.99 7.78
N SER A 182 -3.29 12.40 8.82
CA SER A 182 -4.75 12.59 8.71
C SER A 182 -5.13 13.67 7.68
N VAL A 183 -4.34 14.74 7.60
CA VAL A 183 -4.56 15.82 6.62
C VAL A 183 -4.26 15.35 5.20
N LEU A 184 -3.22 14.57 5.00
CA LEU A 184 -2.88 14.00 3.68
C LEU A 184 -3.97 13.05 3.20
N GLN A 185 -4.45 12.16 4.08
CA GLN A 185 -5.56 11.25 3.79
C GLN A 185 -6.88 12.00 3.48
N GLU A 186 -7.20 13.06 4.23
CA GLU A 186 -8.36 13.90 3.93
C GLU A 186 -8.27 14.56 2.54
N LEU A 187 -7.07 14.95 2.12
CA LEU A 187 -6.86 15.55 0.81
C LEU A 187 -6.91 14.52 -0.32
N ALA A 188 -6.39 13.33 -0.08
CA ALA A 188 -6.45 12.21 -1.02
C ALA A 188 -7.88 11.67 -1.23
N ASN A 189 -8.67 11.57 -0.15
CA ASN A 189 -10.02 11.00 -0.16
C ASN A 189 -11.12 11.89 -0.78
N VAL A 190 -10.79 13.07 -1.32
CA VAL A 190 -11.77 13.86 -2.06
C VAL A 190 -11.82 13.42 -3.52
N LEU A 191 -12.93 13.70 -4.20
CA LEU A 191 -13.06 13.40 -5.64
C LEU A 191 -11.88 13.98 -6.41
N ASN A 192 -11.18 13.14 -7.17
CA ASN A 192 -9.95 13.46 -7.87
C ASN A 192 -8.87 14.06 -6.94
N GLY A 193 -8.77 13.56 -5.71
CA GLY A 193 -7.71 13.91 -4.78
C GLY A 193 -6.33 13.49 -5.29
N PRO A 194 -5.24 14.11 -4.80
CA PRO A 194 -3.90 13.66 -5.16
C PRO A 194 -3.59 12.35 -4.46
N GLU A 195 -2.95 11.45 -5.16
CA GLU A 195 -2.37 10.23 -4.57
C GLU A 195 -0.97 10.51 -4.04
N TRP A 196 -0.59 9.81 -2.99
CA TRP A 196 0.78 9.85 -2.48
C TRP A 196 1.21 8.47 -1.98
N CYS A 197 2.49 8.19 -2.09
CA CYS A 197 3.10 6.98 -1.56
C CYS A 197 4.51 7.26 -1.07
N THR A 198 5.00 6.45 -0.13
CA THR A 198 6.37 6.55 0.35
C THR A 198 7.21 5.36 -0.11
N SER A 199 8.50 5.59 -0.23
CA SER A 199 9.50 4.57 -0.54
C SER A 199 10.82 4.96 0.07
N TRP A 200 11.80 4.05 0.10
CA TRP A 200 13.17 4.36 0.46
C TRP A 200 14.05 4.25 -0.76
N ARG A 201 14.99 5.15 -0.93
CA ARG A 201 15.94 5.13 -2.06
C ARG A 201 17.38 5.37 -1.63
N ALA A 202 18.29 4.68 -2.29
CA ALA A 202 19.70 5.04 -2.25
C ALA A 202 19.90 6.38 -2.97
N ILE A 203 20.50 7.35 -2.30
CA ILE A 203 20.79 8.68 -2.88
C ILE A 203 22.24 8.75 -3.37
N ASN A 204 23.17 8.26 -2.57
CA ASN A 204 24.60 8.18 -2.86
C ASN A 204 25.18 6.95 -2.14
N ASP A 205 26.43 6.64 -2.37
CA ASP A 205 27.14 5.54 -1.70
C ASP A 205 26.95 5.59 -0.17
N GLY A 206 26.17 4.66 0.36
CA GLY A 206 25.95 4.51 1.79
C GLY A 206 24.90 5.44 2.43
N HIS A 207 24.12 6.18 1.63
CA HIS A 207 23.02 7.01 2.14
C HIS A 207 21.70 6.59 1.54
N TYR A 208 20.69 6.45 2.41
CA TYR A 208 19.33 6.12 2.02
C TYR A 208 18.36 7.17 2.59
N LYS A 209 17.36 7.54 1.82
CA LYS A 209 16.34 8.51 2.26
C LYS A 209 14.93 8.01 2.00
N PRO A 210 13.98 8.33 2.88
CA PRO A 210 12.58 8.19 2.57
C PRO A 210 12.18 9.24 1.52
N VAL A 211 11.39 8.82 0.55
CA VAL A 211 10.88 9.65 -0.54
C VAL A 211 9.37 9.51 -0.61
N MET A 212 8.67 10.63 -0.61
CA MET A 212 7.23 10.69 -0.88
C MET A 212 7.03 11.12 -2.33
N THR A 213 6.34 10.32 -3.11
CA THR A 213 5.90 10.66 -4.47
C THR A 213 4.44 11.12 -4.42
N VAL A 214 4.12 12.21 -5.10
CA VAL A 214 2.78 12.80 -5.13
C VAL A 214 2.41 13.13 -6.57
N ALA A 215 1.22 12.71 -7.00
CA ALA A 215 0.67 12.97 -8.34
C ALA A 215 -0.86 12.92 -8.31
N ASP A 216 -1.54 13.34 -9.39
CA ASP A 216 -2.98 13.08 -9.55
C ASP A 216 -3.28 11.57 -9.62
N ARG A 217 -2.36 10.82 -10.22
CA ARG A 217 -2.31 9.37 -10.23
C ARG A 217 -0.85 8.92 -10.23
N ILE A 218 -0.50 7.99 -9.34
CA ILE A 218 0.83 7.39 -9.27
C ILE A 218 0.85 6.12 -10.12
N GLY A 219 2.00 5.87 -10.76
CA GLY A 219 2.27 4.68 -11.54
C GLY A 219 1.87 4.78 -13.01
N SER A 220 2.05 3.67 -13.71
CA SER A 220 1.76 3.57 -15.14
C SER A 220 0.26 3.36 -15.39
N THR A 221 -0.24 3.93 -16.49
CA THR A 221 -1.61 3.68 -16.99
C THR A 221 -1.66 2.58 -18.03
N THR A 222 -0.51 2.05 -18.42
CA THR A 222 -0.35 0.87 -19.27
C THR A 222 0.41 -0.19 -18.51
N PRO A 223 0.17 -1.49 -18.72
CA PRO A 223 0.89 -2.53 -17.99
C PRO A 223 2.40 -2.37 -18.07
N SER A 224 3.04 -2.22 -16.91
CA SER A 224 4.50 -2.09 -16.79
C SER A 224 5.18 -3.44 -16.92
N THR A 225 4.53 -4.50 -16.47
CA THR A 225 5.01 -5.88 -16.54
C THR A 225 3.84 -6.84 -16.65
N THR A 226 4.15 -8.10 -17.00
CA THR A 226 3.19 -9.20 -17.02
C THR A 226 3.64 -10.27 -16.06
N PHE A 227 2.73 -10.72 -15.21
CA PHE A 227 2.94 -11.90 -14.37
C PHE A 227 2.28 -13.10 -15.03
N ASP A 228 3.05 -14.13 -15.27
CA ASP A 228 2.61 -15.41 -15.81
C ASP A 228 2.93 -16.55 -14.82
N GLU A 229 2.50 -17.75 -15.14
CA GLU A 229 2.68 -18.94 -14.30
C GLU A 229 4.13 -19.26 -13.99
N SER A 230 5.08 -18.85 -14.84
CA SER A 230 6.51 -19.14 -14.63
C SER A 230 7.07 -18.41 -13.40
N VAL A 231 6.43 -17.32 -12.99
CA VAL A 231 6.82 -16.49 -11.83
C VAL A 231 5.83 -16.58 -10.68
N MET A 232 4.61 -17.10 -10.92
CA MET A 232 3.59 -17.30 -9.88
C MET A 232 3.89 -18.54 -9.05
N THR A 233 3.77 -18.43 -7.75
CA THR A 233 3.79 -19.56 -6.80
C THR A 233 2.39 -19.97 -6.39
N THR A 234 1.46 -19.02 -6.40
CA THR A 234 0.04 -19.23 -6.10
C THR A 234 -0.79 -18.26 -6.94
N PHE A 235 -1.98 -18.72 -7.35
CA PHE A 235 -3.01 -17.89 -7.95
C PHE A 235 -4.36 -18.26 -7.36
N ASN A 236 -5.17 -17.27 -7.00
CA ASN A 236 -6.51 -17.45 -6.49
C ASN A 236 -7.42 -16.38 -7.06
N LEU A 237 -8.49 -16.80 -7.73
CA LEU A 237 -9.59 -15.95 -8.14
C LEU A 237 -10.80 -16.27 -7.27
N LEU A 238 -11.22 -15.32 -6.48
CA LEU A 238 -12.44 -15.39 -5.68
C LEU A 238 -13.53 -14.55 -6.34
N GLU A 239 -14.63 -15.17 -6.67
CA GLU A 239 -15.86 -14.51 -7.09
C GLU A 239 -16.85 -14.54 -5.91
N ASP A 240 -17.18 -13.39 -5.35
CA ASP A 240 -18.08 -13.27 -4.20
C ASP A 240 -19.36 -12.54 -4.60
N TYR A 241 -20.49 -13.22 -4.39
CA TYR A 241 -21.84 -12.73 -4.62
C TYR A 241 -22.65 -12.65 -3.32
N THR A 242 -21.98 -12.64 -2.17
CA THR A 242 -22.63 -12.60 -0.83
C THR A 242 -22.68 -11.19 -0.26
N ASN A 243 -23.42 -11.01 0.85
CA ASN A 243 -23.42 -9.76 1.64
C ASN A 243 -23.77 -8.48 0.86
N GLY A 244 -24.69 -8.58 -0.10
CA GLY A 244 -25.11 -7.45 -0.95
C GLY A 244 -24.38 -7.37 -2.29
N TYR A 245 -23.22 -8.01 -2.42
CA TYR A 245 -22.60 -8.20 -3.73
C TYR A 245 -23.43 -9.17 -4.55
N GLY A 246 -23.51 -8.93 -5.86
CA GLY A 246 -24.31 -9.77 -6.74
C GLY A 246 -25.81 -9.51 -6.71
N ALA A 247 -26.28 -8.46 -6.02
CA ALA A 247 -27.67 -8.03 -6.11
C ALA A 247 -27.96 -7.50 -7.53
N ASN A 248 -28.98 -8.08 -8.18
CA ASN A 248 -29.43 -7.66 -9.51
C ASN A 248 -30.77 -6.90 -9.47
N ALA A 249 -31.26 -6.60 -8.28
CA ALA A 249 -32.38 -5.70 -8.06
C ALA A 249 -32.08 -4.82 -6.83
N VAL A 250 -31.99 -3.52 -7.02
CA VAL A 250 -31.62 -2.56 -5.95
C VAL A 250 -32.69 -1.48 -5.83
N MET A 251 -33.05 -1.17 -4.59
CA MET A 251 -33.93 -0.04 -4.23
C MET A 251 -33.24 0.84 -3.21
N ALA A 252 -33.26 2.15 -3.38
CA ALA A 252 -32.77 3.11 -2.40
C ALA A 252 -33.91 3.65 -1.53
N VAL A 253 -33.65 3.71 -0.22
CA VAL A 253 -34.65 4.21 0.76
C VAL A 253 -34.02 5.33 1.59
N SER A 254 -34.71 6.48 1.67
CA SER A 254 -34.21 7.62 2.46
C SER A 254 -34.12 7.33 3.95
N THR A 255 -33.23 8.03 4.66
CA THR A 255 -33.09 7.98 6.13
C THR A 255 -34.15 8.77 6.90
N ALA A 256 -35.09 9.46 6.23
CA ALA A 256 -36.15 10.22 6.88
C ALA A 256 -37.03 9.34 7.78
N ASP A 257 -37.58 9.95 8.85
CA ASP A 257 -38.37 9.23 9.88
C ASP A 257 -39.59 8.48 9.33
N ALA A 258 -39.94 7.42 10.04
CA ALA A 258 -40.96 6.44 9.68
C ALA A 258 -42.35 7.05 9.44
N GLY A 259 -42.89 6.82 8.27
CA GLY A 259 -44.26 7.17 7.87
C GLY A 259 -44.40 7.40 6.39
N ASP A 260 -43.60 8.32 5.86
CA ASP A 260 -43.52 8.64 4.41
C ASP A 260 -42.06 8.61 3.93
N ARG A 261 -41.42 7.47 4.13
CA ARG A 261 -40.01 7.26 3.68
C ARG A 261 -39.96 7.29 2.16
N PRO A 262 -39.35 8.34 1.53
CA PRO A 262 -39.16 8.33 0.10
C PRO A 262 -38.36 7.11 -0.34
N GLN A 263 -38.80 6.46 -1.41
CA GLN A 263 -38.18 5.26 -1.96
C GLN A 263 -37.98 5.43 -3.47
N SER A 264 -36.92 4.82 -4.01
CA SER A 264 -36.75 4.68 -5.46
C SER A 264 -37.72 3.61 -6.02
N ASP A 265 -37.76 3.53 -7.32
CA ASP A 265 -38.21 2.29 -7.98
C ASP A 265 -37.14 1.21 -7.80
N TRP A 266 -37.52 -0.05 -8.01
CA TRP A 266 -36.55 -1.12 -8.14
C TRP A 266 -35.77 -0.95 -9.45
N MET A 267 -34.45 -0.78 -9.35
CA MET A 267 -33.54 -0.87 -10.49
C MET A 267 -33.15 -2.33 -10.65
N ILE A 268 -33.39 -2.89 -11.82
CA ILE A 268 -33.23 -4.32 -12.09
C ILE A 268 -32.29 -4.49 -13.27
N ALA A 269 -31.24 -5.30 -13.10
CA ALA A 269 -30.35 -5.70 -14.19
C ALA A 269 -30.99 -6.81 -15.03
N ASP A 270 -30.81 -6.74 -16.34
CA ASP A 270 -31.24 -7.80 -17.24
C ASP A 270 -30.23 -8.97 -17.24
N GLN A 271 -30.52 -9.96 -16.39
CA GLN A 271 -29.71 -11.18 -16.21
C GLN A 271 -30.60 -12.42 -16.31
N PRO A 272 -30.96 -12.89 -17.53
CA PRO A 272 -32.06 -13.84 -17.75
C PRO A 272 -31.87 -15.20 -17.09
N HIS A 273 -30.66 -15.61 -16.75
CA HIS A 273 -30.37 -16.92 -16.12
C HIS A 273 -30.09 -16.84 -14.62
N ARG A 274 -30.24 -15.65 -14.01
CA ARG A 274 -30.03 -15.41 -12.60
C ARG A 274 -31.33 -15.15 -11.86
N PRO A 275 -31.57 -15.77 -10.72
CA PRO A 275 -32.71 -15.41 -9.88
C PRO A 275 -32.56 -13.96 -9.41
N ARG A 276 -33.69 -13.31 -9.15
CA ARG A 276 -33.70 -11.97 -8.58
C ARG A 276 -33.13 -11.99 -7.16
N ILE A 277 -32.05 -11.24 -6.96
CA ILE A 277 -31.36 -11.02 -5.68
C ILE A 277 -31.54 -9.55 -5.32
N GLU A 278 -32.23 -9.28 -4.23
CA GLU A 278 -32.64 -7.95 -3.82
C GLU A 278 -31.70 -7.33 -2.80
N TYR A 279 -31.44 -6.04 -2.95
CA TYR A 279 -30.72 -5.24 -1.99
C TYR A 279 -31.42 -3.90 -1.77
N VAL A 280 -31.55 -3.49 -0.51
CA VAL A 280 -32.10 -2.19 -0.15
C VAL A 280 -30.95 -1.30 0.32
N PHE A 281 -30.61 -0.31 -0.46
CA PHE A 281 -29.56 0.66 -0.20
C PHE A 281 -30.11 1.85 0.61
N GLN A 282 -29.41 2.25 1.65
CA GLN A 282 -29.76 3.42 2.44
C GLN A 282 -28.65 4.46 2.38
N PRO A 283 -28.83 5.58 1.63
CA PRO A 283 -27.88 6.67 1.61
C PRO A 283 -27.62 7.26 3.00
N SER A 284 -26.42 7.79 3.22
CA SER A 284 -26.03 8.41 4.50
C SER A 284 -26.78 9.72 4.80
N THR A 285 -27.40 10.34 3.80
CA THR A 285 -28.13 11.60 3.93
C THR A 285 -29.62 11.43 3.66
N SER A 286 -30.43 12.29 4.27
CA SER A 286 -31.87 12.34 4.03
C SER A 286 -32.15 12.92 2.63
N ILE A 287 -32.72 12.10 1.74
CA ILE A 287 -33.05 12.46 0.36
C ILE A 287 -34.58 12.55 0.22
N LYS A 288 -35.08 13.69 -0.26
CA LYS A 288 -36.52 13.97 -0.41
C LYS A 288 -37.07 13.60 -1.79
N TYR A 289 -36.22 13.61 -2.82
CA TYR A 289 -36.68 13.43 -4.20
C TYR A 289 -36.47 11.99 -4.66
N LYS A 290 -37.54 11.37 -5.18
CA LYS A 290 -37.50 10.04 -5.75
C LYS A 290 -36.53 9.90 -6.90
N SER A 291 -36.39 10.93 -7.75
CA SER A 291 -35.43 10.94 -8.86
C SER A 291 -33.98 10.76 -8.38
N THR A 292 -33.61 11.45 -7.31
CA THR A 292 -32.26 11.33 -6.72
C THR A 292 -32.05 9.94 -6.11
N LEU A 293 -33.07 9.36 -5.47
CA LEU A 293 -33.02 8.00 -4.96
C LEU A 293 -32.88 6.97 -6.10
N ASN A 294 -33.56 7.21 -7.24
CA ASN A 294 -33.43 6.36 -8.42
C ASN A 294 -31.98 6.34 -8.95
N GLU A 295 -31.31 7.50 -9.00
CA GLU A 295 -29.91 7.57 -9.42
C GLU A 295 -28.99 6.81 -8.44
N HIS A 296 -29.19 6.96 -7.15
CA HIS A 296 -28.45 6.19 -6.15
C HIS A 296 -28.68 4.68 -6.27
N ALA A 297 -29.93 4.25 -6.46
CA ALA A 297 -30.24 2.84 -6.68
C ALA A 297 -29.60 2.27 -7.95
N LYS A 298 -29.60 3.08 -9.04
CA LYS A 298 -28.95 2.69 -10.29
C LYS A 298 -27.44 2.58 -10.14
N SER A 299 -26.80 3.54 -9.49
CA SER A 299 -25.35 3.49 -9.20
C SER A 299 -24.99 2.27 -8.38
N SER A 300 -25.73 2.02 -7.28
CA SER A 300 -25.51 0.82 -6.45
C SER A 300 -25.72 -0.48 -7.21
N LEU A 301 -26.73 -0.54 -8.11
CA LEU A 301 -26.97 -1.72 -8.95
C LEU A 301 -25.76 -2.00 -9.86
N LEU A 302 -25.20 -0.98 -10.50
CA LEU A 302 -24.02 -1.14 -11.38
C LEU A 302 -22.81 -1.69 -10.62
N GLN A 303 -22.62 -1.28 -9.38
CA GLN A 303 -21.54 -1.77 -8.52
C GLN A 303 -21.77 -3.21 -8.02
N MET A 304 -23.02 -3.61 -7.81
CA MET A 304 -23.33 -4.87 -7.13
C MET A 304 -23.67 -6.02 -8.10
N GLN A 305 -24.21 -5.72 -9.28
CA GLN A 305 -24.83 -6.72 -10.15
C GLN A 305 -23.90 -7.86 -10.61
N ASN A 306 -22.58 -7.60 -10.67
CA ASN A 306 -21.60 -8.57 -11.12
C ASN A 306 -20.84 -9.27 -9.98
N GLY A 307 -21.23 -9.03 -8.73
CA GLY A 307 -20.45 -9.49 -7.57
C GLY A 307 -19.14 -8.74 -7.44
N THR A 308 -18.25 -9.27 -6.62
CA THR A 308 -16.86 -8.82 -6.54
C THR A 308 -15.93 -9.93 -6.97
N GLN A 309 -14.90 -9.58 -7.72
CA GLN A 309 -13.81 -10.49 -8.04
C GLN A 309 -12.56 -10.03 -7.27
N THR A 310 -11.93 -10.95 -6.57
CA THR A 310 -10.68 -10.68 -5.87
C THR A 310 -9.62 -11.64 -6.38
N ILE A 311 -8.55 -11.09 -6.91
CA ILE A 311 -7.40 -11.84 -7.38
C ILE A 311 -6.28 -11.71 -6.35
N THR A 312 -5.72 -12.85 -5.97
CA THR A 312 -4.53 -12.92 -5.13
C THR A 312 -3.51 -13.80 -5.81
N MET A 313 -2.30 -13.27 -6.00
CA MET A 313 -1.19 -14.01 -6.60
C MET A 313 0.06 -13.88 -5.75
N GLY A 314 0.70 -15.00 -5.45
CA GLY A 314 2.04 -15.03 -4.86
C GLY A 314 3.08 -15.17 -5.96
N LEU A 315 4.09 -14.31 -5.95
CA LEU A 315 5.16 -14.30 -6.93
C LEU A 315 6.46 -14.75 -6.27
N SER A 316 7.29 -15.50 -6.99
CA SER A 316 8.59 -15.97 -6.46
C SER A 316 9.58 -14.81 -6.33
N LEU A 317 10.09 -14.54 -5.13
CA LEU A 317 11.18 -13.57 -4.90
C LEU A 317 12.49 -13.88 -5.64
N LEU A 318 12.63 -15.11 -6.18
CA LEU A 318 13.86 -15.54 -6.86
C LEU A 318 13.80 -15.38 -8.38
N SER A 319 12.61 -15.34 -8.96
CA SER A 319 12.42 -15.39 -10.42
C SER A 319 11.43 -14.36 -10.96
N ALA A 320 10.56 -13.81 -10.12
CA ALA A 320 9.59 -12.82 -10.57
C ALA A 320 10.23 -11.43 -10.78
N PRO A 321 9.60 -10.60 -11.62
CA PRO A 321 9.91 -9.17 -11.68
C PRO A 321 9.85 -8.54 -10.28
N MET A 322 10.87 -7.74 -9.95
CA MET A 322 11.04 -7.25 -8.58
C MET A 322 10.44 -5.85 -8.40
N VAL A 323 9.85 -5.64 -7.22
CA VAL A 323 9.33 -4.33 -6.82
C VAL A 323 10.46 -3.27 -6.80
N TYR A 324 10.14 -2.08 -7.29
CA TYR A 324 11.05 -0.95 -7.51
C TYR A 324 12.18 -1.18 -8.54
N GLU A 325 12.20 -2.33 -9.21
CA GLU A 325 13.07 -2.59 -10.37
C GLU A 325 12.23 -2.63 -11.64
N GLU A 326 11.23 -3.52 -11.74
CA GLU A 326 10.38 -3.68 -12.92
C GLU A 326 8.95 -3.17 -12.72
N TRP A 327 8.50 -3.08 -11.48
CA TRP A 327 7.19 -2.52 -11.11
C TRP A 327 7.25 -1.82 -9.76
N LYS A 328 6.27 -1.01 -9.45
CA LYS A 328 6.15 -0.32 -8.17
C LYS A 328 4.68 -0.13 -7.80
N PRO A 329 4.36 0.12 -6.53
CA PRO A 329 3.03 0.53 -6.11
C PRO A 329 2.52 1.71 -6.95
N GLY A 330 1.29 1.61 -7.43
CA GLY A 330 0.65 2.52 -8.37
C GLY A 330 0.63 2.03 -9.82
N ASP A 331 1.54 1.14 -10.22
CA ASP A 331 1.61 0.66 -11.59
C ASP A 331 0.45 -0.28 -11.94
N LEU A 332 -0.02 -0.16 -13.17
CA LEU A 332 -0.86 -1.18 -13.80
C LEU A 332 0.02 -2.35 -14.22
N ILE A 333 -0.45 -3.57 -13.98
CA ILE A 333 0.18 -4.80 -14.44
C ILE A 333 -0.83 -5.62 -15.25
N SER A 334 -0.33 -6.51 -16.10
CA SER A 334 -1.12 -7.58 -16.66
C SER A 334 -0.74 -8.92 -16.02
N TRP A 335 -1.67 -9.84 -16.04
CA TRP A 335 -1.44 -11.19 -15.57
C TRP A 335 -2.13 -12.19 -16.53
N THR A 336 -1.58 -13.39 -16.61
CA THR A 336 -2.14 -14.48 -17.40
C THR A 336 -1.88 -15.81 -16.72
N VAL A 337 -2.89 -16.68 -16.75
CA VAL A 337 -2.83 -18.06 -16.29
C VAL A 337 -3.34 -18.92 -17.45
N GLU A 338 -2.49 -19.82 -17.93
CA GLU A 338 -2.82 -20.72 -19.02
C GLU A 338 -3.52 -21.98 -18.51
N GLU A 339 -4.38 -22.55 -19.34
CA GLU A 339 -4.98 -23.84 -19.05
C GLU A 339 -3.92 -24.96 -19.16
N ASP A 340 -3.64 -25.65 -18.07
CA ASP A 340 -2.76 -26.82 -18.08
C ASP A 340 -3.53 -28.15 -17.97
N GLY A 341 -4.87 -28.08 -17.81
CA GLY A 341 -5.76 -29.22 -17.70
C GLY A 341 -5.62 -30.04 -16.42
N GLU A 342 -4.62 -29.77 -15.59
CA GLU A 342 -4.32 -30.51 -14.36
C GLU A 342 -4.54 -29.64 -13.12
N HIS A 343 -4.00 -28.40 -13.09
CA HIS A 343 -4.04 -27.50 -11.95
C HIS A 343 -4.99 -26.34 -12.16
N PHE A 344 -5.08 -25.85 -13.40
CA PHE A 344 -5.97 -24.75 -13.75
C PHE A 344 -6.75 -25.09 -15.02
N PRO A 345 -8.08 -25.29 -14.93
CA PRO A 345 -8.88 -25.89 -16.01
C PRO A 345 -9.30 -24.93 -17.12
N TYR A 346 -8.91 -23.67 -17.07
CA TYR A 346 -9.27 -22.66 -18.07
C TYR A 346 -8.23 -21.54 -18.12
N HIS A 347 -8.08 -20.96 -19.30
CA HIS A 347 -7.26 -19.77 -19.50
C HIS A 347 -7.94 -18.54 -18.87
N ASP A 348 -7.17 -17.77 -18.13
CA ASP A 348 -7.64 -16.52 -17.57
C ASP A 348 -6.55 -15.43 -17.64
N HIS A 349 -6.96 -14.19 -17.79
CA HIS A 349 -6.04 -13.07 -17.91
C HIS A 349 -6.73 -11.76 -17.52
N GLY A 350 -5.96 -10.75 -17.19
CA GLY A 350 -6.49 -9.44 -16.88
C GLY A 350 -5.44 -8.39 -16.61
N THR A 351 -5.91 -7.25 -16.19
CA THR A 351 -5.08 -6.14 -15.70
C THR A 351 -5.53 -5.74 -14.31
N ALA A 352 -4.60 -5.30 -13.49
CA ALA A 352 -4.89 -4.80 -12.16
C ALA A 352 -3.86 -3.75 -11.75
N ARG A 353 -4.26 -2.82 -10.91
CA ARG A 353 -3.37 -1.82 -10.32
C ARG A 353 -2.81 -2.33 -9.00
N ILE A 354 -1.53 -2.17 -8.78
CA ILE A 354 -0.89 -2.51 -7.51
C ILE A 354 -0.99 -1.32 -6.56
N ILE A 355 -1.61 -1.52 -5.39
CA ILE A 355 -1.74 -0.50 -4.33
C ILE A 355 -0.90 -0.81 -3.08
N GLY A 356 -0.18 -1.91 -3.10
CA GLY A 356 0.67 -2.36 -2.00
C GLY A 356 1.28 -3.71 -2.30
N TYR A 357 2.01 -4.26 -1.34
CA TYR A 357 2.57 -5.61 -1.44
C TYR A 357 2.92 -6.15 -0.06
N GLU A 358 3.05 -7.46 0.02
CA GLU A 358 3.54 -8.20 1.17
C GLU A 358 4.69 -9.10 0.73
N ILE A 359 5.80 -9.07 1.46
CA ILE A 359 6.95 -9.97 1.26
C ILE A 359 6.98 -10.99 2.38
N ASP A 360 6.97 -12.27 2.03
CA ASP A 360 7.16 -13.39 2.96
C ASP A 360 8.54 -14.04 2.75
N LEU A 361 9.42 -13.85 3.73
CA LEU A 361 10.77 -14.41 3.79
C LEU A 361 10.85 -15.67 4.65
N SER A 362 9.72 -16.19 5.18
CA SER A 362 9.71 -17.36 6.06
C SER A 362 9.97 -18.64 5.29
N GLN A 363 8.96 -19.24 4.73
CA GLN A 363 9.04 -20.50 3.97
C GLN A 363 8.72 -20.33 2.49
N ALA A 364 7.81 -19.42 2.19
CA ALA A 364 7.28 -19.22 0.84
C ALA A 364 8.25 -18.47 -0.08
N TRP A 365 9.03 -17.54 0.44
CA TRP A 365 9.91 -16.66 -0.35
C TRP A 365 9.15 -16.03 -1.51
N THR A 366 8.07 -15.34 -1.16
CA THR A 366 7.13 -14.76 -2.11
C THR A 366 6.98 -13.26 -1.89
N ILE A 367 6.59 -12.58 -2.96
CA ILE A 367 6.01 -11.25 -2.89
C ILE A 367 4.57 -11.33 -3.42
N THR A 368 3.62 -10.82 -2.63
CA THR A 368 2.20 -10.81 -2.96
C THR A 368 1.76 -9.38 -3.18
N PRO A 369 1.54 -8.93 -4.43
CA PRO A 369 1.00 -7.61 -4.69
C PRO A 369 -0.43 -7.49 -4.16
N THR A 370 -0.77 -6.37 -3.57
CA THR A 370 -2.15 -6.00 -3.26
C THR A 370 -2.74 -5.34 -4.49
N LEU A 371 -3.75 -5.96 -5.08
CA LEU A 371 -4.32 -5.56 -6.34
C LEU A 371 -5.64 -4.81 -6.14
N GLN A 372 -5.81 -3.75 -6.89
CA GLN A 372 -7.06 -3.06 -7.10
C GLN A 372 -7.47 -3.32 -8.55
N GLN A 373 -8.65 -3.91 -8.75
CA GLN A 373 -9.22 -4.02 -10.09
C GLN A 373 -9.61 -2.61 -10.55
N GLU A 374 -9.20 -2.26 -11.75
CA GLU A 374 -9.74 -1.07 -12.41
C GLU A 374 -11.10 -1.48 -13.01
N ASP A 375 -12.18 -1.01 -12.39
CA ASP A 375 -13.49 -1.16 -12.99
C ASP A 375 -13.53 -0.36 -14.29
N ASP A 376 -13.84 -0.99 -15.42
CA ASP A 376 -14.11 -0.33 -16.71
C ASP A 376 -15.23 0.74 -16.60
N ASN A 377 -15.86 0.83 -15.44
CA ASN A 377 -16.93 1.78 -15.14
C ASN A 377 -16.43 3.16 -14.65
N ASP A 378 -15.17 3.35 -14.29
CA ASP A 378 -14.68 4.65 -13.80
C ASP A 378 -14.78 5.75 -14.88
N GLU A 379 -14.66 5.41 -16.15
CA GLU A 379 -14.91 6.36 -17.26
C GLU A 379 -16.40 6.77 -17.37
N GLN A 380 -17.34 5.91 -16.99
CA GLN A 380 -18.78 6.23 -17.05
C GLN A 380 -19.25 7.05 -15.85
N ILE A 381 -18.61 6.94 -14.69
CA ILE A 381 -18.95 7.75 -13.51
C ILE A 381 -18.50 9.19 -13.69
N GLN A 382 -17.39 9.45 -14.38
CA GLN A 382 -16.92 10.82 -14.66
C GLN A 382 -17.79 11.61 -15.61
N VAL A 383 -18.58 10.95 -16.46
CA VAL A 383 -19.47 11.62 -17.45
C VAL A 383 -20.83 12.04 -16.84
N GLN A 384 -21.23 11.46 -15.70
CA GLN A 384 -22.55 11.73 -15.09
C GLN A 384 -22.53 12.77 -13.94
N SER A 385 -21.37 13.33 -13.57
CA SER A 385 -21.23 14.38 -12.54
C SER A 385 -21.04 15.79 -13.11
N ARG A 386 -21.59 16.07 -14.30
CA ARG A 386 -21.69 17.45 -14.85
C ARG A 386 -23.10 18.01 -14.74
#